data_b194acc84a424f72e50f0b7e549b0150
#
_entry.id   b194acc84a424f72e50f0b7e549b0150
#
_cell.length_a   1.000
_cell.length_b   1.000
_cell.length_c   1.000
_cell.angle_alpha   90.00
_cell.angle_beta   90.00
_cell.angle_gamma   90.00
#
_symmetry.space_group_name_H-M   'P 1'
#
loop_
_entity.id
_entity.type
_entity.pdbx_description
1 polymer ?
#
loop_
_entity_poly.entity_id
_entity_poly.type
_entity_poly.pdbx_seq_one_letter_code
_entity_poly.pdbx_strand_id
1 'polypeptide(L)'
;MLNRRILLTSAALAPLAALRTAGASAGVAKPVSIRLPRPTGPFPVGTTELHLVDASRDDPFVPGRRRELMISIWYPASRLTALAPYLPPLTADVFGEGAAIALQQPVGTIDWVGAKSHAGLLAPVCPGMRPVVLFSPGFGVPRGLASISVAELASRGYVVVTVDHTYEVSGVEFPGNRIEVQTLPPAPYAMLARTTRFADLRFVLDSLTRLARGDNPDAERRRLPHGLGNILDLGRIGAYGHSAGGLSSIDLLVADPRIRAAIDLDGELGYGYDDPADAPTVAKGTNRPFLLMGSGAIGPGPHDHPTDPSWGLFWDHSTGWKRDLNIPNGRHYSFVDYQALIPWFQRFFTVPEELIANTVGTANANQVLRAMRTYIPAFFDQHLRHRPHDWNHALPETKFIA
;
A
#
# COMPACT_ATOMS: atom_id res chain seq x y z
N MET A 1 7.83 -30.34 -16.14
CA MET A 1 8.04 -29.25 -17.12
C MET A 1 6.73 -28.52 -17.26
N LEU A 2 6.57 -27.40 -16.59
CA LEU A 2 5.53 -26.34 -16.65
C LEU A 2 5.60 -25.64 -15.30
N ASN A 3 5.73 -24.46 -15.12
CA ASN A 3 5.54 -23.20 -15.71
C ASN A 3 6.25 -22.10 -14.86
N ARG A 4 7.35 -21.61 -15.33
CA ARG A 4 8.10 -20.45 -14.77
C ARG A 4 7.40 -19.10 -14.98
N ARG A 5 6.07 -19.02 -15.11
CA ARG A 5 5.41 -17.82 -15.65
C ARG A 5 4.56 -17.00 -14.69
N ILE A 6 4.40 -17.36 -13.42
CA ILE A 6 3.42 -16.65 -12.54
C ILE A 6 4.08 -15.58 -11.65
N LEU A 7 5.38 -15.59 -11.43
CA LEU A 7 6.08 -14.53 -10.71
C LEU A 7 6.32 -13.23 -11.52
N LEU A 8 5.90 -13.20 -12.79
CA LEU A 8 6.21 -12.10 -13.72
C LEU A 8 5.01 -11.26 -14.18
N THR A 9 3.80 -11.54 -13.75
CA THR A 9 2.63 -10.72 -14.14
C THR A 9 2.41 -9.46 -13.30
N SER A 10 3.19 -9.26 -12.23
CA SER A 10 3.26 -7.97 -11.53
C SER A 10 3.95 -6.85 -12.34
N ALA A 11 4.43 -7.17 -13.54
CA ALA A 11 5.23 -6.26 -14.37
C ALA A 11 4.43 -5.27 -15.21
N ALA A 12 3.12 -5.11 -15.00
CA ALA A 12 2.33 -4.24 -15.85
C ALA A 12 2.69 -2.73 -15.75
N LEU A 13 3.51 -2.33 -14.76
CA LEU A 13 3.97 -0.95 -14.61
C LEU A 13 5.41 -0.84 -14.06
N ALA A 14 6.24 -1.88 -14.21
CA ALA A 14 7.65 -1.78 -13.86
C ALA A 14 8.42 -1.01 -14.94
N PRO A 15 9.29 -0.06 -14.60
CA PRO A 15 10.06 0.68 -15.59
C PRO A 15 11.12 -0.21 -16.24
N LEU A 16 11.00 -0.46 -17.54
CA LEU A 16 12.16 -0.79 -18.37
C LEU A 16 12.97 0.52 -18.54
N ALA A 17 14.25 0.50 -18.22
CA ALA A 17 15.16 1.59 -18.53
C ALA A 17 15.18 1.78 -20.07
N ALA A 18 14.41 2.73 -20.58
CA ALA A 18 14.30 3.00 -22.00
C ALA A 18 15.25 4.13 -22.38
N LEU A 19 16.07 3.87 -23.39
CA LEU A 19 16.86 4.87 -24.09
C LEU A 19 15.95 6.03 -24.56
N ARG A 20 16.34 7.26 -24.21
CA ARG A 20 15.70 8.48 -24.69
C ARG A 20 15.89 8.61 -26.20
N THR A 21 14.83 8.43 -26.99
CA THR A 21 14.74 8.94 -28.34
C THR A 21 13.90 10.21 -28.31
N ALA A 22 14.50 11.33 -28.70
CA ALA A 22 13.81 12.61 -28.86
C ALA A 22 12.82 12.49 -30.03
N GLY A 23 11.52 12.39 -29.74
CA GLY A 23 10.44 12.42 -30.70
C GLY A 23 9.84 13.82 -30.81
N ALA A 24 9.58 14.25 -32.04
CA ALA A 24 9.12 15.57 -32.45
C ALA A 24 7.84 16.04 -31.73
N SER A 25 7.78 17.31 -31.32
CA SER A 25 6.64 17.98 -30.71
C SER A 25 5.49 18.17 -31.70
N ALA A 26 4.49 17.29 -31.60
CA ALA A 26 3.13 17.63 -32.01
C ALA A 26 2.54 18.54 -30.93
N GLY A 27 1.74 19.54 -31.27
CA GLY A 27 1.20 20.55 -30.35
C GLY A 27 0.66 19.93 -29.06
N VAL A 28 1.26 20.28 -27.93
CA VAL A 28 1.07 19.61 -26.63
C VAL A 28 -0.34 19.90 -26.14
N ALA A 29 -1.23 18.92 -26.26
CA ALA A 29 -2.49 18.93 -25.53
C ALA A 29 -2.18 19.07 -24.03
N LYS A 30 -2.99 19.85 -23.29
CA LYS A 30 -2.81 20.02 -21.85
C LYS A 30 -2.82 18.66 -21.16
N PRO A 31 -1.81 18.33 -20.34
CA PRO A 31 -1.77 17.05 -19.64
C PRO A 31 -3.04 16.79 -18.81
N VAL A 32 -3.43 15.51 -18.75
CA VAL A 32 -4.60 15.08 -17.97
C VAL A 32 -4.28 15.21 -16.47
N SER A 33 -5.02 16.09 -15.80
CA SER A 33 -4.89 16.25 -14.35
C SER A 33 -5.56 15.09 -13.61
N ILE A 34 -4.87 14.51 -12.63
CA ILE A 34 -5.41 13.45 -11.77
C ILE A 34 -6.39 14.04 -10.75
N ARG A 35 -7.53 13.38 -10.58
CA ARG A 35 -8.50 13.70 -9.53
C ARG A 35 -8.83 12.44 -8.74
N LEU A 36 -8.42 12.43 -7.49
CA LEU A 36 -8.72 11.35 -6.57
C LEU A 36 -10.07 11.57 -5.88
N PRO A 37 -10.81 10.50 -5.55
CA PRO A 37 -12.01 10.59 -4.73
C PRO A 37 -11.71 11.13 -3.33
N ARG A 38 -12.51 12.08 -2.83
CA ARG A 38 -12.33 12.65 -1.49
C ARG A 38 -12.60 11.61 -0.40
N PRO A 39 -11.87 11.65 0.74
CA PRO A 39 -12.19 10.85 1.92
C PRO A 39 -13.56 11.27 2.49
N THR A 40 -14.22 10.34 3.18
CA THR A 40 -15.62 10.52 3.67
C THR A 40 -15.69 10.74 5.19
N GLY A 41 -14.59 10.61 5.91
CA GLY A 41 -14.55 10.81 7.36
C GLY A 41 -14.65 12.28 7.76
N PRO A 42 -14.91 12.57 9.05
CA PRO A 42 -15.20 13.91 9.53
C PRO A 42 -13.96 14.81 9.70
N PHE A 43 -12.74 14.25 9.68
CA PHE A 43 -11.53 15.04 9.92
C PHE A 43 -10.89 15.47 8.61
N PRO A 44 -10.43 16.74 8.50
CA PRO A 44 -9.39 17.08 7.54
C PRO A 44 -8.17 16.18 7.75
N VAL A 45 -7.46 15.86 6.68
CA VAL A 45 -6.28 15.00 6.73
C VAL A 45 -5.03 15.84 6.60
N GLY A 46 -4.05 15.60 7.48
CA GLY A 46 -2.69 16.14 7.39
C GLY A 46 -1.70 15.05 7.00
N THR A 47 -0.57 15.43 6.42
CA THR A 47 0.52 14.49 6.15
C THR A 47 1.89 15.13 6.35
N THR A 48 2.86 14.31 6.69
CA THR A 48 4.30 14.64 6.75
C THR A 48 5.12 13.41 6.35
N GLU A 49 6.33 13.63 5.88
CA GLU A 49 7.25 12.57 5.49
C GLU A 49 8.46 12.53 6.40
N LEU A 50 8.98 11.34 6.67
CA LEU A 50 10.21 11.12 7.40
C LEU A 50 11.16 10.25 6.59
N HIS A 51 12.43 10.61 6.60
CA HIS A 51 13.54 9.78 6.16
C HIS A 51 14.08 9.02 7.39
N LEU A 52 14.04 7.71 7.33
CA LEU A 52 14.51 6.83 8.39
C LEU A 52 15.77 6.09 7.94
N VAL A 53 16.81 6.11 8.77
CA VAL A 53 18.05 5.36 8.54
C VAL A 53 18.21 4.33 9.64
N ASP A 54 18.21 3.06 9.27
CA ASP A 54 18.51 1.95 10.18
C ASP A 54 20.02 1.72 10.25
N ALA A 55 20.66 2.36 11.21
CA ALA A 55 22.10 2.27 11.39
C ALA A 55 22.58 0.86 11.81
N SER A 56 21.67 -0.03 12.20
CA SER A 56 22.01 -1.40 12.62
C SER A 56 22.02 -2.41 11.48
N ARG A 57 21.41 -2.07 10.32
CA ARG A 57 21.31 -2.98 9.17
C ARG A 57 22.01 -2.40 7.93
N ASP A 58 22.76 -3.24 7.27
CA ASP A 58 23.20 -2.98 5.90
C ASP A 58 22.01 -3.19 4.94
N ASP A 59 22.01 -2.45 3.83
CA ASP A 59 21.00 -2.62 2.80
C ASP A 59 21.25 -3.94 2.05
N PRO A 60 20.24 -4.85 2.00
CA PRO A 60 20.43 -6.14 1.38
C PRO A 60 20.39 -6.11 -0.16
N PHE A 61 19.91 -5.00 -0.75
CA PHE A 61 19.86 -4.84 -2.20
C PHE A 61 21.09 -4.11 -2.75
N VAL A 62 21.67 -3.19 -1.96
CA VAL A 62 22.84 -2.38 -2.38
C VAL A 62 23.93 -2.45 -1.32
N PRO A 63 24.95 -3.30 -1.54
CA PRO A 63 26.06 -3.46 -0.59
C PRO A 63 26.78 -2.15 -0.25
N GLY A 64 27.22 -2.02 0.99
CA GLY A 64 27.98 -0.86 1.47
C GLY A 64 27.14 0.36 1.86
N ARG A 65 25.81 0.25 1.81
CA ARG A 65 24.88 1.27 2.30
C ARG A 65 24.15 0.78 3.55
N ARG A 66 23.75 1.72 4.40
CA ARG A 66 22.79 1.42 5.47
C ARG A 66 21.38 1.39 4.91
N ARG A 67 20.51 0.58 5.53
CA ARG A 67 19.10 0.52 5.13
C ARG A 67 18.39 1.84 5.41
N GLU A 68 17.78 2.41 4.39
CA GLU A 68 17.05 3.69 4.44
C GLU A 68 15.61 3.48 3.95
N LEU A 69 14.68 4.18 4.57
CA LEU A 69 13.26 4.14 4.19
C LEU A 69 12.69 5.55 4.13
N MET A 70 11.77 5.77 3.20
CA MET A 70 10.87 6.91 3.26
C MET A 70 9.50 6.45 3.74
N ILE A 71 8.96 7.16 4.72
CA ILE A 71 7.61 6.94 5.21
C ILE A 71 6.79 8.23 5.10
N SER A 72 5.45 8.07 4.97
CA SER A 72 4.53 9.20 5.14
C SER A 72 3.61 8.91 6.32
N ILE A 73 3.44 9.88 7.22
CA ILE A 73 2.49 9.80 8.33
C ILE A 73 1.28 10.66 7.98
N TRP A 74 0.11 10.02 7.91
CA TRP A 74 -1.18 10.63 7.63
C TRP A 74 -1.99 10.67 8.93
N TYR A 75 -2.59 11.80 9.25
CA TYR A 75 -3.23 12.01 10.55
C TYR A 75 -4.42 12.95 10.46
N PRO A 76 -5.37 12.88 11.42
CA PRO A 76 -6.39 13.88 11.55
C PRO A 76 -5.79 15.25 11.82
N ALA A 77 -6.13 16.23 10.99
CA ALA A 77 -5.72 17.61 11.13
C ALA A 77 -6.85 18.47 11.70
N SER A 78 -6.51 19.56 12.38
CA SER A 78 -7.48 20.54 12.86
C SER A 78 -7.98 21.47 11.74
N ARG A 79 -7.19 21.63 10.69
CA ARG A 79 -7.52 22.38 9.47
C ARG A 79 -6.66 21.93 8.30
N LEU A 80 -7.12 22.17 7.08
CA LEU A 80 -6.29 21.94 5.88
C LEU A 80 -5.25 23.06 5.70
N THR A 81 -4.14 22.67 5.07
CA THR A 81 -3.09 23.51 4.53
C THR A 81 -2.99 23.33 3.03
N ALA A 82 -1.93 23.79 2.38
CA ALA A 82 -1.65 23.45 0.98
C ALA A 82 -1.59 21.93 0.83
N LEU A 83 -2.25 21.40 -0.21
CA LEU A 83 -2.33 19.97 -0.45
C LEU A 83 -0.96 19.39 -0.80
N ALA A 84 -0.62 18.29 -0.17
CA ALA A 84 0.59 17.54 -0.46
C ALA A 84 0.53 16.93 -1.87
N PRO A 85 1.67 16.73 -2.55
CA PRO A 85 1.75 15.94 -3.76
C PRO A 85 1.09 14.56 -3.59
N TYR A 86 0.55 14.02 -4.66
CA TYR A 86 0.04 12.65 -4.69
C TYR A 86 1.18 11.64 -4.59
N LEU A 87 2.20 11.81 -5.40
CA LEU A 87 3.51 11.17 -5.32
C LEU A 87 4.58 12.24 -5.13
N PRO A 88 5.69 11.96 -4.44
CA PRO A 88 6.85 12.84 -4.43
C PRO A 88 7.31 13.14 -5.88
N PRO A 89 7.75 14.36 -6.21
CA PRO A 89 7.95 14.78 -7.61
C PRO A 89 8.86 13.86 -8.43
N LEU A 90 10.03 13.47 -7.92
CA LEU A 90 10.92 12.55 -8.65
C LEU A 90 10.36 11.13 -8.74
N THR A 91 9.65 10.67 -7.71
CA THR A 91 8.91 9.40 -7.78
C THR A 91 7.80 9.47 -8.83
N ALA A 92 7.09 10.60 -8.93
CA ALA A 92 6.05 10.84 -9.93
C ALA A 92 6.59 10.80 -11.37
N ASP A 93 7.77 11.36 -11.61
CA ASP A 93 8.43 11.31 -12.91
C ASP A 93 8.77 9.87 -13.31
N VAL A 94 9.48 9.13 -12.45
CA VAL A 94 9.85 7.73 -12.71
C VAL A 94 8.61 6.85 -12.90
N PHE A 95 7.62 7.01 -12.01
CA PHE A 95 6.37 6.27 -12.10
C PHE A 95 5.59 6.62 -13.38
N GLY A 96 5.56 7.89 -13.75
CA GLY A 96 4.87 8.40 -14.94
C GLY A 96 5.43 7.86 -16.24
N GLU A 97 6.74 7.64 -16.34
CA GLU A 97 7.37 6.99 -17.49
C GLU A 97 6.87 5.54 -17.65
N GLY A 98 6.86 4.75 -16.58
CA GLY A 98 6.33 3.39 -16.60
C GLY A 98 4.83 3.33 -16.89
N ALA A 99 4.05 4.24 -16.32
CA ALA A 99 2.62 4.35 -16.55
C ALA A 99 2.31 4.71 -18.01
N ALA A 100 3.10 5.58 -18.65
CA ALA A 100 2.95 5.95 -20.06
C ALA A 100 3.10 4.73 -20.98
N ILE A 101 4.10 3.88 -20.71
CA ILE A 101 4.33 2.63 -21.46
C ILE A 101 3.11 1.70 -21.31
N ALA A 102 2.67 1.44 -20.06
CA ALA A 102 1.56 0.53 -19.82
C ALA A 102 0.23 1.02 -20.40
N LEU A 103 -0.01 2.32 -20.35
CA LEU A 103 -1.20 2.96 -20.92
C LEU A 103 -1.11 3.18 -22.44
N GLN A 104 0.02 2.87 -23.06
CA GLN A 104 0.31 3.14 -24.48
C GLN A 104 0.09 4.61 -24.87
N GLN A 105 0.51 5.51 -23.98
CA GLN A 105 0.40 6.96 -24.17
C GLN A 105 1.79 7.59 -24.20
N PRO A 106 1.96 8.76 -24.87
CA PRO A 106 3.18 9.53 -24.76
C PRO A 106 3.50 9.93 -23.31
N VAL A 107 4.78 9.96 -22.96
CA VAL A 107 5.22 10.52 -21.66
C VAL A 107 4.73 11.97 -21.55
N GLY A 108 4.20 12.35 -20.38
CA GLY A 108 3.61 13.67 -20.16
C GLY A 108 2.13 13.80 -20.52
N THR A 109 1.48 12.75 -21.07
CA THR A 109 0.02 12.75 -21.28
C THR A 109 -0.75 12.94 -19.98
N ILE A 110 -0.22 12.44 -18.86
CA ILE A 110 -0.81 12.58 -17.52
C ILE A 110 0.13 13.42 -16.65
N ASP A 111 -0.45 14.39 -15.92
CA ASP A 111 0.28 15.24 -14.97
C ASP A 111 0.40 14.53 -13.61
N TRP A 112 1.38 13.64 -13.50
CA TRP A 112 1.68 12.94 -12.25
C TRP A 112 2.31 13.86 -11.19
N VAL A 113 3.20 14.77 -11.62
CA VAL A 113 3.92 15.70 -10.75
C VAL A 113 2.99 16.76 -10.16
N GLY A 114 2.07 17.29 -10.97
CA GLY A 114 1.08 18.27 -10.51
C GLY A 114 -0.05 17.68 -9.68
N ALA A 115 -0.20 16.34 -9.66
CA ALA A 115 -1.24 15.65 -8.93
C ALA A 115 -1.15 15.88 -7.41
N LYS A 116 -2.32 16.11 -6.77
CA LYS A 116 -2.40 16.35 -5.33
C LYS A 116 -3.20 15.26 -4.62
N SER A 117 -2.75 14.93 -3.41
CA SER A 117 -3.52 14.13 -2.47
C SER A 117 -4.61 14.99 -1.81
N HIS A 118 -5.44 14.36 -0.95
CA HIS A 118 -6.41 15.08 -0.14
C HIS A 118 -5.88 15.45 1.26
N ALA A 119 -4.57 15.38 1.48
CA ALA A 119 -3.93 15.72 2.75
C ALA A 119 -3.22 17.07 2.68
N GLY A 120 -3.36 17.90 3.71
CA GLY A 120 -2.61 19.12 3.87
C GLY A 120 -1.17 18.83 4.31
N LEU A 121 -0.19 19.36 3.58
CA LEU A 121 1.22 19.23 3.93
C LEU A 121 1.51 19.93 5.27
N LEU A 122 2.13 19.19 6.21
CA LEU A 122 2.45 19.69 7.56
C LEU A 122 1.25 20.36 8.28
N ALA A 123 0.03 19.91 8.01
CA ALA A 123 -1.17 20.47 8.62
C ALA A 123 -1.13 20.32 10.15
N PRO A 124 -1.72 21.29 10.91
CA PRO A 124 -1.74 21.20 12.36
C PRO A 124 -2.50 19.96 12.84
N VAL A 125 -1.90 19.22 13.76
CA VAL A 125 -2.46 17.98 14.31
C VAL A 125 -3.77 18.27 15.06
N CYS A 126 -4.78 17.42 14.86
CA CYS A 126 -5.98 17.40 15.70
C CYS A 126 -5.66 16.62 16.99
N PRO A 127 -5.75 17.23 18.18
CA PRO A 127 -5.38 16.59 19.44
C PRO A 127 -6.17 15.31 19.74
N GLY A 128 -5.61 14.47 20.59
CA GLY A 128 -6.22 13.22 21.10
C GLY A 128 -5.54 11.97 20.56
N MET A 129 -5.41 10.97 21.41
CA MET A 129 -4.79 9.67 21.12
C MET A 129 -5.54 8.94 20.01
N ARG A 130 -4.81 8.43 19.01
CA ARG A 130 -5.34 7.77 17.82
C ARG A 130 -4.69 6.40 17.60
N PRO A 131 -5.46 5.36 17.31
CA PRO A 131 -4.87 4.10 16.88
C PRO A 131 -4.00 4.31 15.64
N VAL A 132 -2.92 3.55 15.57
CA VAL A 132 -1.95 3.61 14.48
C VAL A 132 -2.21 2.43 13.53
N VAL A 133 -2.16 2.68 12.23
CA VAL A 133 -2.27 1.63 11.20
C VAL A 133 -1.09 1.77 10.24
N LEU A 134 -0.30 0.70 10.10
CA LEU A 134 0.75 0.63 9.08
C LEU A 134 0.15 0.21 7.75
N PHE A 135 0.62 0.79 6.66
CA PHE A 135 0.35 0.36 5.31
C PHE A 135 1.64 0.00 4.58
N SER A 136 1.72 -1.21 4.05
CA SER A 136 2.80 -1.67 3.18
C SER A 136 2.27 -1.88 1.75
N PRO A 137 2.88 -1.26 0.73
CA PRO A 137 2.44 -1.40 -0.66
C PRO A 137 2.87 -2.74 -1.27
N GLY A 138 2.30 -3.06 -2.43
CA GLY A 138 2.74 -4.18 -3.26
C GLY A 138 4.17 -4.01 -3.77
N PHE A 139 4.74 -5.10 -4.29
CA PHE A 139 6.06 -5.06 -4.93
C PHE A 139 6.03 -4.14 -6.16
N GLY A 140 7.01 -3.27 -6.30
CA GLY A 140 7.08 -2.28 -7.39
C GLY A 140 6.15 -1.07 -7.23
N VAL A 141 5.28 -1.03 -6.23
CA VAL A 141 4.24 0.00 -6.06
C VAL A 141 4.68 1.05 -5.05
N PRO A 142 4.75 2.34 -5.40
CA PRO A 142 5.04 3.42 -4.46
C PRO A 142 3.94 3.55 -3.38
N ARG A 143 4.34 3.93 -2.14
CA ARG A 143 3.44 4.11 -1.00
C ARG A 143 2.24 5.04 -1.26
N GLY A 144 2.38 5.99 -2.19
CA GLY A 144 1.35 6.96 -2.54
C GLY A 144 0.16 6.36 -3.29
N LEU A 145 0.31 5.20 -3.96
CA LEU A 145 -0.76 4.57 -4.74
C LEU A 145 -1.85 3.90 -3.90
N ALA A 146 -1.86 4.10 -2.58
CA ALA A 146 -2.95 3.73 -1.69
C ALA A 146 -3.57 4.95 -0.98
N SER A 147 -3.33 6.15 -1.50
CA SER A 147 -3.72 7.40 -0.84
C SER A 147 -5.23 7.49 -0.59
N ILE A 148 -6.07 6.83 -1.38
CA ILE A 148 -7.54 6.81 -1.20
C ILE A 148 -7.91 6.10 0.10
N SER A 149 -7.40 4.88 0.34
CA SER A 149 -7.69 4.11 1.56
C SER A 149 -7.00 4.69 2.79
N VAL A 150 -5.79 5.19 2.61
CA VAL A 150 -4.99 5.84 3.66
C VAL A 150 -5.65 7.14 4.14
N ALA A 151 -6.04 8.03 3.22
CA ALA A 151 -6.76 9.26 3.55
C ALA A 151 -8.14 8.98 4.17
N GLU A 152 -8.83 7.92 3.72
CA GLU A 152 -10.09 7.49 4.30
C GLU A 152 -9.93 7.14 5.79
N LEU A 153 -8.96 6.28 6.14
CA LEU A 153 -8.66 5.93 7.53
C LEU A 153 -8.24 7.15 8.35
N ALA A 154 -7.35 7.99 7.82
CA ALA A 154 -6.90 9.19 8.53
C ALA A 154 -8.07 10.17 8.77
N SER A 155 -8.96 10.35 7.78
CA SER A 155 -10.16 11.19 7.94
C SER A 155 -11.16 10.64 8.98
N ARG A 156 -11.08 9.35 9.29
CA ARG A 156 -11.87 8.69 10.35
C ARG A 156 -11.18 8.66 11.70
N GLY A 157 -10.03 9.32 11.82
CA GLY A 157 -9.36 9.51 13.10
C GLY A 157 -8.30 8.47 13.43
N TYR A 158 -7.70 7.81 12.45
CA TYR A 158 -6.50 6.99 12.60
C TYR A 158 -5.25 7.80 12.28
N VAL A 159 -4.11 7.40 12.82
CA VAL A 159 -2.82 7.75 12.25
C VAL A 159 -2.40 6.60 11.33
N VAL A 160 -2.18 6.89 10.04
CA VAL A 160 -1.77 5.88 9.07
C VAL A 160 -0.34 6.16 8.63
N VAL A 161 0.51 5.14 8.66
CA VAL A 161 1.92 5.23 8.27
C VAL A 161 2.16 4.36 7.06
N THR A 162 2.50 4.99 5.93
CA THR A 162 2.83 4.29 4.68
C THR A 162 4.33 4.24 4.49
N VAL A 163 4.83 3.14 3.92
CA VAL A 163 6.27 2.86 3.80
C VAL A 163 6.64 2.62 2.35
N ASP A 164 7.73 3.22 1.85
CA ASP A 164 8.40 2.73 0.65
C ASP A 164 9.54 1.79 1.07
N HIS A 165 9.51 0.57 0.55
CA HIS A 165 10.62 -0.38 0.68
C HIS A 165 11.65 -0.06 -0.39
N THR A 166 12.70 0.67 -0.02
CA THR A 166 13.73 1.18 -0.93
C THR A 166 14.33 0.05 -1.76
N TYR A 167 14.56 0.32 -3.04
CA TYR A 167 15.02 -0.60 -4.09
C TYR A 167 14.02 -1.67 -4.56
N GLU A 168 12.87 -1.81 -3.90
CA GLU A 168 11.79 -2.68 -4.37
C GLU A 168 10.74 -1.93 -5.20
N VAL A 169 10.52 -0.66 -4.92
CA VAL A 169 9.56 0.19 -5.63
C VAL A 169 10.21 0.89 -6.82
N SER A 170 9.41 1.36 -7.77
CA SER A 170 9.91 1.99 -9.00
C SER A 170 10.86 3.16 -8.75
N GLY A 171 10.60 3.95 -7.72
CA GLY A 171 11.46 5.05 -7.29
C GLY A 171 11.08 5.56 -5.92
N VAL A 172 12.08 5.82 -5.09
CA VAL A 172 11.94 6.43 -3.76
C VAL A 172 12.69 7.75 -3.74
N GLU A 173 11.95 8.85 -3.61
CA GLU A 173 12.56 10.18 -3.47
C GLU A 173 12.96 10.42 -2.02
N PHE A 174 14.22 10.79 -1.81
CA PHE A 174 14.81 11.18 -0.53
C PHE A 174 15.08 12.68 -0.49
N PRO A 175 15.29 13.26 0.72
CA PRO A 175 15.71 14.65 0.85
C PRO A 175 16.95 14.99 0.01
N GLY A 176 17.04 16.26 -0.43
CA GLY A 176 18.14 16.71 -1.28
C GLY A 176 18.01 16.33 -2.76
N ASN A 177 16.78 16.08 -3.24
CA ASN A 177 16.50 15.69 -4.63
C ASN A 177 17.23 14.40 -5.05
N ARG A 178 17.37 13.46 -4.13
CA ARG A 178 17.93 12.13 -4.39
C ARG A 178 16.80 11.16 -4.69
N ILE A 179 16.94 10.39 -5.75
CA ILE A 179 16.03 9.29 -6.12
C ILE A 179 16.80 7.97 -6.12
N GLU A 180 16.24 6.97 -5.44
CA GLU A 180 16.72 5.59 -5.53
C GLU A 180 15.69 4.78 -6.31
N VAL A 181 16.11 4.18 -7.40
CA VAL A 181 15.25 3.39 -8.28
C VAL A 181 15.29 1.91 -7.92
N GLN A 182 14.34 1.16 -8.43
CA GLN A 182 14.28 -0.29 -8.23
C GLN A 182 15.61 -0.95 -8.61
N THR A 183 16.17 -1.69 -7.67
CA THR A 183 17.45 -2.39 -7.84
C THR A 183 17.32 -3.77 -7.20
N LEU A 184 17.08 -4.79 -8.02
CA LEU A 184 16.86 -6.14 -7.55
C LEU A 184 18.11 -6.99 -7.74
N PRO A 185 18.48 -7.83 -6.77
CA PRO A 185 19.51 -8.83 -6.96
C PRO A 185 19.05 -9.89 -7.98
N PRO A 186 19.98 -10.72 -8.50
CA PRO A 186 19.61 -11.88 -9.32
C PRO A 186 18.55 -12.74 -8.61
N ALA A 187 17.58 -13.23 -9.35
CA ALA A 187 16.54 -14.12 -8.80
C ALA A 187 17.15 -15.41 -8.21
N PRO A 188 16.54 -16.00 -7.16
CA PRO A 188 15.25 -15.67 -6.57
C PRO A 188 15.38 -14.60 -5.45
N TYR A 189 14.67 -13.51 -5.55
CA TYR A 189 14.71 -12.41 -4.57
C TYR A 189 13.47 -12.31 -3.66
N ALA A 190 12.45 -13.13 -3.89
CA ALA A 190 11.19 -13.05 -3.15
C ALA A 190 11.37 -13.22 -1.62
N MET A 191 12.20 -14.19 -1.22
CA MET A 191 12.53 -14.42 0.19
C MET A 191 13.28 -13.22 0.80
N LEU A 192 14.24 -12.66 0.05
CA LEU A 192 14.99 -11.49 0.49
C LEU A 192 14.05 -10.29 0.66
N ALA A 193 13.17 -10.04 -0.30
CA ALA A 193 12.18 -8.98 -0.22
C ALA A 193 11.26 -9.16 1.00
N ARG A 194 10.71 -10.37 1.23
CA ARG A 194 9.86 -10.69 2.38
C ARG A 194 10.54 -10.42 3.72
N THR A 195 11.75 -10.93 3.92
CA THR A 195 12.50 -10.75 5.16
C THR A 195 12.91 -9.30 5.38
N THR A 196 13.26 -8.59 4.30
CA THR A 196 13.58 -7.16 4.34
C THR A 196 12.37 -6.32 4.74
N ARG A 197 11.21 -6.54 4.12
CA ARG A 197 9.96 -5.85 4.45
C ARG A 197 9.55 -6.04 5.90
N PHE A 198 9.66 -7.28 6.40
CA PHE A 198 9.39 -7.58 7.80
C PHE A 198 10.29 -6.76 8.75
N ALA A 199 11.60 -6.73 8.47
CA ALA A 199 12.54 -5.94 9.25
C ALA A 199 12.29 -4.42 9.12
N ASP A 200 11.94 -3.94 7.94
CA ASP A 200 11.60 -2.54 7.69
C ASP A 200 10.38 -2.10 8.51
N LEU A 201 9.31 -2.89 8.50
CA LEU A 201 8.08 -2.57 9.25
C LEU A 201 8.33 -2.55 10.76
N ARG A 202 9.16 -3.46 11.28
CA ARG A 202 9.57 -3.42 12.70
C ARG A 202 10.39 -2.19 13.03
N PHE A 203 11.31 -1.81 12.16
CA PHE A 203 12.12 -0.59 12.33
C PHE A 203 11.24 0.68 12.28
N VAL A 204 10.21 0.71 11.43
CA VAL A 204 9.21 1.79 11.43
C VAL A 204 8.48 1.84 12.78
N LEU A 205 8.03 0.71 13.34
CA LEU A 205 7.39 0.67 14.66
C LEU A 205 8.32 1.19 15.77
N ASP A 206 9.60 0.85 15.71
CA ASP A 206 10.60 1.33 16.67
C ASP A 206 10.81 2.85 16.53
N SER A 207 10.82 3.35 15.30
CA SER A 207 10.90 4.79 15.01
C SER A 207 9.66 5.56 15.50
N LEU A 208 8.46 4.99 15.35
CA LEU A 208 7.22 5.57 15.90
C LEU A 208 7.25 5.57 17.44
N THR A 209 7.87 4.57 18.05
CA THR A 209 8.05 4.53 19.51
C THR A 209 8.98 5.67 19.97
N ARG A 210 10.04 5.96 19.24
CA ARG A 210 10.91 7.12 19.50
C ARG A 210 10.14 8.43 19.34
N LEU A 211 9.37 8.56 18.25
CA LEU A 211 8.54 9.75 17.99
C LEU A 211 7.53 9.99 19.12
N ALA A 212 6.86 8.95 19.61
CA ALA A 212 5.90 9.04 20.73
C ALA A 212 6.57 9.45 22.06
N ARG A 213 7.88 9.19 22.21
CA ARG A 213 8.67 9.62 23.38
C ARG A 213 9.23 11.05 23.25
N GLY A 214 8.96 11.71 22.13
CA GLY A 214 9.40 13.10 21.89
C GLY A 214 10.69 13.21 21.06
N ASP A 215 11.31 12.08 20.63
CA ASP A 215 12.45 12.14 19.72
C ASP A 215 11.96 12.43 18.30
N ASN A 216 12.78 13.11 17.52
CA ASN A 216 12.59 13.23 16.08
C ASN A 216 13.42 12.15 15.37
N PRO A 217 12.79 11.07 14.81
CA PRO A 217 13.53 9.99 14.14
C PRO A 217 13.94 10.34 12.70
N ASP A 218 13.50 11.47 12.15
CA ASP A 218 13.91 11.91 10.80
C ASP A 218 15.42 12.13 10.73
N ALA A 219 16.07 11.55 9.73
CA ALA A 219 17.54 11.56 9.61
C ALA A 219 18.11 12.99 9.46
N GLU A 220 17.41 13.87 8.76
CA GLU A 220 17.75 15.30 8.63
C GLU A 220 17.18 16.14 9.77
N ARG A 221 16.46 15.54 10.73
CA ARG A 221 15.78 16.23 11.82
C ARG A 221 14.87 17.37 11.34
N ARG A 222 14.22 17.19 10.19
CA ARG A 222 13.27 18.16 9.64
C ARG A 222 12.14 18.40 10.63
N ARG A 223 11.60 19.63 10.59
CA ARG A 223 10.52 20.02 11.50
C ARG A 223 9.26 19.19 11.23
N LEU A 224 8.76 18.50 12.25
CA LEU A 224 7.51 17.77 12.23
C LEU A 224 6.34 18.63 12.76
N PRO A 225 5.10 18.32 12.41
CA PRO A 225 3.94 18.97 13.02
C PRO A 225 3.95 18.86 14.54
N HIS A 226 3.73 19.99 15.21
CA HIS A 226 3.73 20.01 16.67
C HIS A 226 2.70 19.05 17.26
N GLY A 227 3.11 18.25 18.23
CA GLY A 227 2.24 17.26 18.90
C GLY A 227 2.00 15.97 18.12
N LEU A 228 2.67 15.74 16.97
CA LEU A 228 2.47 14.52 16.17
C LEU A 228 2.78 13.25 17.00
N GLY A 229 3.84 13.23 17.76
CA GLY A 229 4.17 12.07 18.63
C GLY A 229 3.12 11.83 19.72
N ASN A 230 2.48 12.89 20.21
CA ASN A 230 1.51 12.82 21.32
C ASN A 230 0.17 12.18 20.91
N ILE A 231 -0.14 12.09 19.62
CA ILE A 231 -1.39 11.48 19.16
C ILE A 231 -1.26 9.98 18.86
N LEU A 232 -0.07 9.41 18.92
CA LEU A 232 0.21 8.01 18.59
C LEU A 232 -0.22 7.09 19.74
N ASP A 233 -1.28 6.31 19.55
CA ASP A 233 -1.65 5.24 20.47
C ASP A 233 -0.98 3.92 20.06
N LEU A 234 0.21 3.71 20.57
CA LEU A 234 1.00 2.51 20.30
C LEU A 234 0.52 1.25 21.03
N GLY A 235 -0.51 1.36 21.87
CA GLY A 235 -1.23 0.21 22.45
C GLY A 235 -2.27 -0.38 21.47
N ARG A 236 -2.64 0.37 20.43
CA ARG A 236 -3.66 0.00 19.43
C ARG A 236 -3.09 0.16 18.02
N ILE A 237 -2.26 -0.81 17.61
CA ILE A 237 -1.63 -0.82 16.28
C ILE A 237 -2.25 -1.90 15.41
N GLY A 238 -2.64 -1.53 14.20
CA GLY A 238 -3.01 -2.44 13.11
C GLY A 238 -2.02 -2.36 11.95
N ALA A 239 -2.13 -3.32 11.03
CA ALA A 239 -1.39 -3.31 9.78
C ALA A 239 -2.29 -3.72 8.62
N TYR A 240 -2.06 -3.18 7.43
CA TYR A 240 -2.67 -3.67 6.20
C TYR A 240 -1.74 -3.40 5.03
N GLY A 241 -1.97 -4.11 3.95
CA GLY A 241 -1.17 -3.90 2.76
C GLY A 241 -1.73 -4.62 1.55
N HIS A 242 -1.18 -4.29 0.40
CA HIS A 242 -1.56 -4.89 -0.87
C HIS A 242 -0.48 -5.87 -1.34
N SER A 243 -0.87 -7.05 -1.85
CA SER A 243 0.07 -8.00 -2.45
C SER A 243 1.20 -8.38 -1.47
N ALA A 244 2.46 -8.23 -1.82
CA ALA A 244 3.60 -8.42 -0.92
C ALA A 244 3.49 -7.60 0.39
N GLY A 245 2.78 -6.46 0.37
CA GLY A 245 2.49 -5.68 1.57
C GLY A 245 1.42 -6.30 2.46
N GLY A 246 0.43 -6.98 1.88
CA GLY A 246 -0.56 -7.77 2.58
C GLY A 246 0.08 -8.94 3.31
N LEU A 247 0.85 -9.73 2.59
CA LEU A 247 1.73 -10.77 3.15
C LEU A 247 2.55 -10.24 4.33
N SER A 248 3.26 -9.11 4.14
CA SER A 248 4.10 -8.52 5.18
C SER A 248 3.30 -8.07 6.41
N SER A 249 2.05 -7.65 6.22
CA SER A 249 1.14 -7.27 7.31
C SER A 249 0.71 -8.49 8.14
N ILE A 250 0.46 -9.62 7.50
CA ILE A 250 0.16 -10.89 8.18
C ILE A 250 1.43 -11.45 8.86
N ASP A 251 2.60 -11.42 8.21
CA ASP A 251 3.86 -11.80 8.85
C ASP A 251 4.09 -11.00 10.14
N LEU A 252 3.84 -9.69 10.07
CA LEU A 252 3.97 -8.80 11.21
C LEU A 252 2.94 -9.11 12.31
N LEU A 253 1.68 -9.41 11.94
CA LEU A 253 0.64 -9.84 12.88
C LEU A 253 1.06 -11.10 13.64
N VAL A 254 1.61 -12.08 12.95
CA VAL A 254 1.99 -13.38 13.55
C VAL A 254 3.22 -13.27 14.45
N ALA A 255 4.19 -12.40 14.11
CA ALA A 255 5.50 -12.36 14.75
C ALA A 255 5.69 -11.21 15.76
N ASP A 256 5.01 -10.06 15.58
CA ASP A 256 5.18 -8.90 16.45
C ASP A 256 3.95 -8.68 17.37
N PRO A 257 4.10 -8.77 18.71
CA PRO A 257 2.98 -8.63 19.63
C PRO A 257 2.35 -7.22 19.68
N ARG A 258 3.01 -6.22 19.12
CA ARG A 258 2.47 -4.85 19.04
C ARG A 258 1.30 -4.75 18.07
N ILE A 259 1.24 -5.62 17.04
CA ILE A 259 0.16 -5.61 16.05
C ILE A 259 -1.05 -6.36 16.61
N ARG A 260 -2.18 -5.69 16.67
CA ARG A 260 -3.43 -6.23 17.25
C ARG A 260 -4.35 -6.82 16.20
N ALA A 261 -4.31 -6.32 14.97
CA ALA A 261 -5.19 -6.74 13.88
C ALA A 261 -4.53 -6.45 12.53
N ALA A 262 -4.77 -7.29 11.51
CA ALA A 262 -4.23 -7.04 10.18
C ALA A 262 -5.21 -7.37 9.05
N ILE A 263 -5.04 -6.66 7.91
CA ILE A 263 -5.75 -6.97 6.66
C ILE A 263 -4.73 -7.30 5.59
N ASP A 264 -4.98 -8.38 4.88
CA ASP A 264 -4.31 -8.71 3.64
C ASP A 264 -5.20 -8.36 2.45
N LEU A 265 -4.70 -7.50 1.56
CA LEU A 265 -5.34 -7.13 0.31
C LEU A 265 -4.66 -7.87 -0.84
N ASP A 266 -5.15 -9.04 -1.17
CA ASP A 266 -4.75 -9.85 -2.31
C ASP A 266 -3.27 -10.31 -2.30
N GLY A 267 -2.72 -10.59 -1.12
CA GLY A 267 -1.35 -11.05 -0.91
C GLY A 267 -1.27 -12.56 -0.69
N GLU A 268 -0.48 -13.26 -1.48
CA GLU A 268 -0.20 -14.69 -1.29
C GLU A 268 0.70 -14.88 -0.06
N LEU A 269 0.32 -15.75 0.89
CA LEU A 269 1.04 -15.95 2.16
C LEU A 269 2.16 -16.98 2.08
N GLY A 270 2.17 -17.82 1.05
CA GLY A 270 3.22 -18.81 0.79
C GLY A 270 4.49 -18.22 0.19
N TYR A 271 5.46 -19.09 -0.09
CA TYR A 271 6.64 -18.73 -0.87
C TYR A 271 6.43 -18.94 -2.38
N GLY A 272 5.31 -19.51 -2.75
CA GLY A 272 4.82 -19.80 -4.09
C GLY A 272 3.69 -20.80 -4.03
N TYR A 273 2.95 -20.96 -5.12
CA TYR A 273 1.82 -21.89 -5.20
C TYR A 273 2.19 -23.36 -4.96
N ASP A 274 3.44 -23.73 -5.24
CA ASP A 274 3.89 -25.12 -5.17
C ASP A 274 4.32 -25.53 -3.75
N ASP A 275 4.51 -24.58 -2.83
CA ASP A 275 4.97 -24.86 -1.46
C ASP A 275 4.43 -23.87 -0.42
N PRO A 276 3.12 -23.89 -0.19
CA PRO A 276 2.49 -22.94 0.74
C PRO A 276 2.81 -23.22 2.22
N ALA A 277 3.16 -24.47 2.56
CA ALA A 277 3.35 -24.90 3.94
C ALA A 277 4.69 -24.45 4.55
N ASP A 278 5.70 -24.20 3.72
CA ASP A 278 7.05 -23.84 4.19
C ASP A 278 7.15 -22.41 4.76
N ALA A 279 6.14 -21.58 4.56
CA ALA A 279 6.12 -20.24 5.16
C ALA A 279 5.82 -20.33 6.65
N PRO A 280 6.74 -19.88 7.55
CA PRO A 280 6.54 -19.98 9.00
C PRO A 280 5.24 -19.31 9.50
N THR A 281 4.78 -18.28 8.81
CA THR A 281 3.52 -17.58 9.10
C THR A 281 2.33 -18.48 8.86
N VAL A 282 2.31 -19.19 7.73
CA VAL A 282 1.23 -20.12 7.35
C VAL A 282 1.17 -21.29 8.33
N ALA A 283 2.32 -21.90 8.63
CA ALA A 283 2.40 -23.03 9.56
C ALA A 283 1.97 -22.66 10.99
N LYS A 284 2.25 -21.43 11.42
CA LYS A 284 1.97 -20.96 12.78
C LYS A 284 0.52 -20.53 13.00
N GLY A 285 -0.12 -19.92 12.00
CA GLY A 285 -1.42 -19.28 12.19
C GLY A 285 -1.41 -18.16 13.23
N THR A 286 -2.60 -17.71 13.65
CA THR A 286 -2.73 -16.66 14.67
C THR A 286 -4.02 -16.78 15.49
N ASN A 287 -4.01 -16.29 16.72
CA ASN A 287 -5.21 -16.07 17.54
C ASN A 287 -5.68 -14.59 17.49
N ARG A 288 -4.99 -13.73 16.75
CA ARG A 288 -5.35 -12.31 16.56
C ARG A 288 -6.24 -12.12 15.34
N PRO A 289 -7.10 -11.08 15.33
CA PRO A 289 -8.04 -10.87 14.24
C PRO A 289 -7.35 -10.49 12.93
N PHE A 290 -7.85 -11.07 11.84
CA PHE A 290 -7.45 -10.71 10.48
C PHE A 290 -8.60 -10.75 9.48
N LEU A 291 -8.46 -9.96 8.42
CA LEU A 291 -9.35 -9.93 7.26
C LEU A 291 -8.53 -10.21 6.00
N LEU A 292 -8.94 -11.21 5.24
CA LEU A 292 -8.46 -11.45 3.88
C LEU A 292 -9.41 -10.76 2.91
N MET A 293 -8.88 -10.05 1.93
CA MET A 293 -9.67 -9.43 0.86
C MET A 293 -9.04 -9.79 -0.47
N GLY A 294 -9.66 -10.72 -1.19
CA GLY A 294 -9.11 -11.27 -2.42
C GLY A 294 -9.85 -10.84 -3.69
N SER A 295 -9.14 -10.92 -4.81
CA SER A 295 -9.68 -10.65 -6.14
C SER A 295 -10.37 -11.88 -6.74
N GLY A 296 -11.15 -11.66 -7.80
CA GLY A 296 -11.89 -12.73 -8.49
C GLY A 296 -11.03 -13.66 -9.30
N ALA A 297 -9.77 -13.29 -9.57
CA ALA A 297 -8.81 -14.20 -10.19
C ALA A 297 -7.38 -13.78 -9.88
N ILE A 298 -6.66 -14.71 -9.26
CA ILE A 298 -5.21 -14.74 -9.16
C ILE A 298 -4.78 -16.16 -9.51
N GLY A 299 -3.79 -16.34 -10.38
CA GLY A 299 -3.43 -17.68 -10.84
C GLY A 299 -4.61 -18.47 -11.45
N PRO A 300 -4.89 -19.71 -10.99
CA PRO A 300 -5.90 -20.58 -11.60
C PRO A 300 -7.35 -20.32 -11.16
N GLY A 301 -7.60 -19.42 -10.21
CA GLY A 301 -8.94 -19.21 -9.65
C GLY A 301 -9.09 -17.95 -8.82
N PRO A 302 -10.20 -17.80 -8.08
CA PRO A 302 -10.39 -16.70 -7.16
C PRO A 302 -9.35 -16.75 -6.04
N HIS A 303 -8.95 -15.59 -5.55
CA HIS A 303 -8.08 -15.49 -4.39
C HIS A 303 -8.95 -15.48 -3.13
N ASP A 304 -9.17 -16.63 -2.58
CA ASP A 304 -9.93 -16.88 -1.37
C ASP A 304 -9.36 -18.11 -0.63
N HIS A 305 -9.68 -18.25 0.66
CA HIS A 305 -9.11 -19.33 1.48
C HIS A 305 -9.49 -20.76 1.01
N PRO A 306 -10.62 -21.03 0.33
CA PRO A 306 -10.87 -22.36 -0.21
C PRO A 306 -10.05 -22.68 -1.46
N THR A 307 -9.58 -21.67 -2.21
CA THR A 307 -8.91 -21.84 -3.49
C THR A 307 -7.40 -21.63 -3.41
N ASP A 308 -6.95 -20.62 -2.66
CA ASP A 308 -5.51 -20.36 -2.45
C ASP A 308 -4.95 -21.24 -1.32
N PRO A 309 -3.99 -22.13 -1.60
CA PRO A 309 -3.49 -23.08 -0.61
C PRO A 309 -2.82 -22.38 0.60
N SER A 310 -2.17 -21.23 0.40
CA SER A 310 -1.51 -20.52 1.48
C SER A 310 -2.52 -19.84 2.43
N TRP A 311 -3.59 -19.27 1.87
CA TRP A 311 -4.69 -18.71 2.65
C TRP A 311 -5.47 -19.81 3.37
N GLY A 312 -5.74 -20.95 2.71
CA GLY A 312 -6.42 -22.09 3.30
C GLY A 312 -5.70 -22.64 4.52
N LEU A 313 -4.42 -22.93 4.39
CA LEU A 313 -3.60 -23.42 5.51
C LEU A 313 -3.49 -22.39 6.64
N PHE A 314 -3.27 -21.12 6.33
CA PHE A 314 -3.24 -20.06 7.35
C PHE A 314 -4.59 -19.92 8.06
N TRP A 315 -5.69 -20.02 7.29
CA TRP A 315 -7.04 -20.00 7.83
C TRP A 315 -7.26 -21.13 8.82
N ASP A 316 -6.91 -22.37 8.47
CA ASP A 316 -7.11 -23.55 9.30
C ASP A 316 -6.28 -23.52 10.58
N HIS A 317 -5.05 -23.01 10.52
CA HIS A 317 -4.18 -22.87 11.69
C HIS A 317 -4.53 -21.66 12.58
N SER A 318 -5.44 -20.79 12.16
CA SER A 318 -5.79 -19.59 12.91
C SER A 318 -7.08 -19.75 13.70
N THR A 319 -7.05 -19.38 14.98
CA THR A 319 -8.17 -19.55 15.93
C THR A 319 -8.85 -18.23 16.29
N GLY A 320 -8.29 -17.10 15.91
CA GLY A 320 -8.84 -15.77 16.16
C GLY A 320 -10.03 -15.42 15.27
N TRP A 321 -10.59 -14.23 15.48
CA TRP A 321 -11.59 -13.68 14.56
C TRP A 321 -11.01 -13.55 13.16
N LYS A 322 -11.72 -14.07 12.20
CA LYS A 322 -11.28 -14.05 10.79
C LYS A 322 -12.47 -13.88 9.85
N ARG A 323 -12.23 -13.22 8.73
CA ARG A 323 -13.17 -13.12 7.60
C ARG A 323 -12.38 -13.14 6.30
N ASP A 324 -13.03 -13.66 5.28
CA ASP A 324 -12.56 -13.64 3.91
C ASP A 324 -13.62 -12.97 3.04
N LEU A 325 -13.21 -11.95 2.30
CA LEU A 325 -14.04 -11.14 1.43
C LEU A 325 -13.45 -11.16 0.02
N ASN A 326 -14.18 -11.67 -0.94
CA ASN A 326 -13.77 -11.69 -2.33
C ASN A 326 -14.47 -10.59 -3.15
N ILE A 327 -13.77 -10.04 -4.15
CA ILE A 327 -14.30 -9.14 -5.20
C ILE A 327 -14.32 -9.92 -6.52
N PRO A 328 -15.41 -10.63 -6.87
CA PRO A 328 -15.42 -11.63 -7.95
C PRO A 328 -15.01 -11.10 -9.33
N ASN A 329 -15.38 -9.86 -9.64
CA ASN A 329 -15.05 -9.19 -10.90
C ASN A 329 -13.81 -8.28 -10.81
N GLY A 330 -13.19 -8.20 -9.63
CA GLY A 330 -11.96 -7.45 -9.39
C GLY A 330 -10.72 -8.22 -9.83
N ARG A 331 -9.60 -7.51 -9.85
CA ARG A 331 -8.26 -8.05 -10.11
C ARG A 331 -7.27 -7.51 -9.09
N HIS A 332 -6.05 -7.99 -9.18
CA HIS A 332 -4.98 -7.73 -8.20
C HIS A 332 -4.85 -6.26 -7.79
N TYR A 333 -4.98 -5.32 -8.72
CA TYR A 333 -4.85 -3.89 -8.43
C TYR A 333 -6.17 -3.18 -8.11
N SER A 334 -7.26 -3.92 -7.89
CA SER A 334 -8.54 -3.35 -7.41
C SER A 334 -8.44 -2.77 -6.00
N PHE A 335 -7.40 -3.14 -5.25
CA PHE A 335 -7.21 -2.75 -3.84
C PHE A 335 -6.33 -1.51 -3.65
N VAL A 336 -5.89 -0.88 -4.74
CA VAL A 336 -5.08 0.34 -4.75
C VAL A 336 -5.73 1.41 -5.62
N ASP A 337 -5.11 2.58 -5.74
CA ASP A 337 -5.71 3.73 -6.39
C ASP A 337 -5.96 3.54 -7.90
N TYR A 338 -5.41 2.49 -8.54
CA TYR A 338 -5.74 2.14 -9.94
C TYR A 338 -7.24 1.90 -10.16
N GLN A 339 -7.95 1.40 -9.15
CA GLN A 339 -9.40 1.23 -9.22
C GLN A 339 -10.15 2.54 -9.49
N ALA A 340 -9.59 3.68 -9.09
CA ALA A 340 -10.14 5.01 -9.39
C ALA A 340 -9.49 5.66 -10.61
N LEU A 341 -8.18 5.45 -10.80
CA LEU A 341 -7.39 6.13 -11.84
C LEU A 341 -7.71 5.61 -13.23
N ILE A 342 -7.87 4.29 -13.42
CA ILE A 342 -8.16 3.72 -14.75
C ILE A 342 -9.48 4.25 -15.30
N PRO A 343 -10.63 4.21 -14.60
CA PRO A 343 -11.88 4.83 -15.07
C PRO A 343 -11.78 6.35 -15.25
N TRP A 344 -10.93 7.03 -14.49
CA TRP A 344 -10.67 8.45 -14.69
C TRP A 344 -9.97 8.71 -16.03
N PHE A 345 -8.94 7.93 -16.37
CA PHE A 345 -8.19 8.06 -17.63
C PHE A 345 -9.02 7.72 -18.87
N GLN A 346 -9.91 6.70 -18.78
CA GLN A 346 -10.82 6.33 -19.86
C GLN A 346 -11.71 7.49 -20.35
N ARG A 347 -11.85 8.56 -19.57
CA ARG A 347 -12.58 9.78 -19.98
C ARG A 347 -11.82 10.67 -20.97
N PHE A 348 -10.52 10.44 -21.12
CA PHE A 348 -9.62 11.32 -21.89
C PHE A 348 -8.96 10.59 -23.06
N PHE A 349 -8.72 9.29 -22.91
CA PHE A 349 -8.10 8.47 -23.93
C PHE A 349 -8.49 6.99 -23.78
N THR A 350 -8.24 6.21 -24.84
CA THR A 350 -8.46 4.77 -24.81
C THR A 350 -7.40 4.10 -23.92
N VAL A 351 -7.84 3.42 -22.88
CA VAL A 351 -6.99 2.56 -22.07
C VAL A 351 -7.06 1.14 -22.65
N PRO A 352 -5.92 0.44 -22.84
CA PRO A 352 -5.93 -0.91 -23.40
C PRO A 352 -6.83 -1.86 -22.60
N GLU A 353 -7.71 -2.60 -23.27
CA GLU A 353 -8.66 -3.53 -22.64
C GLU A 353 -7.94 -4.61 -21.82
N GLU A 354 -6.82 -5.12 -22.34
CA GLU A 354 -5.98 -6.09 -21.65
C GLU A 354 -5.42 -5.53 -20.34
N LEU A 355 -5.00 -4.26 -20.32
CA LEU A 355 -4.56 -3.60 -19.10
C LEU A 355 -5.69 -3.52 -18.07
N ILE A 356 -6.89 -3.14 -18.48
CA ILE A 356 -8.06 -3.08 -17.58
C ILE A 356 -8.35 -4.48 -17.03
N ALA A 357 -8.44 -5.49 -17.92
CA ALA A 357 -8.77 -6.87 -17.56
C ALA A 357 -7.77 -7.47 -16.57
N ASN A 358 -6.48 -7.11 -16.68
CA ASN A 358 -5.41 -7.66 -15.85
C ASN A 358 -5.14 -6.84 -14.57
N THR A 359 -5.61 -5.58 -14.51
CA THR A 359 -5.34 -4.71 -13.34
C THR A 359 -6.53 -4.60 -12.39
N VAL A 360 -7.67 -4.10 -12.86
CA VAL A 360 -8.85 -3.82 -12.04
C VAL A 360 -10.06 -4.67 -12.41
N GLY A 361 -10.00 -5.39 -13.53
CA GLY A 361 -11.08 -6.25 -14.00
C GLY A 361 -12.31 -5.46 -14.45
N THR A 362 -13.47 -6.11 -14.34
CA THR A 362 -14.77 -5.57 -14.80
C THR A 362 -15.67 -5.14 -13.64
N ALA A 363 -15.19 -5.19 -12.40
CA ALA A 363 -15.94 -4.76 -11.22
C ALA A 363 -16.28 -3.26 -11.31
N ASN A 364 -17.50 -2.89 -10.87
CA ASN A 364 -17.89 -1.49 -10.83
C ASN A 364 -17.00 -0.70 -9.86
N ALA A 365 -16.20 0.20 -10.39
CA ALA A 365 -15.17 0.93 -9.65
C ALA A 365 -15.72 1.68 -8.43
N ASN A 366 -16.89 2.32 -8.54
CA ASN A 366 -17.49 3.05 -7.42
C ASN A 366 -17.95 2.11 -6.31
N GLN A 367 -18.44 0.92 -6.65
CA GLN A 367 -18.87 -0.08 -5.66
C GLN A 367 -17.66 -0.71 -4.97
N VAL A 368 -16.57 -1.02 -5.69
CA VAL A 368 -15.33 -1.51 -5.11
C VAL A 368 -14.72 -0.47 -4.15
N LEU A 369 -14.65 0.80 -4.58
CA LEU A 369 -14.16 1.89 -3.72
C LEU A 369 -15.04 2.06 -2.48
N ARG A 370 -16.36 1.90 -2.62
CA ARG A 370 -17.30 1.91 -1.48
C ARG A 370 -17.02 0.75 -0.53
N ALA A 371 -16.79 -0.46 -1.05
CA ALA A 371 -16.46 -1.64 -0.25
C ALA A 371 -15.17 -1.43 0.54
N MET A 372 -14.09 -0.98 -0.12
CA MET A 372 -12.81 -0.67 0.52
C MET A 372 -12.97 0.36 1.65
N ARG A 373 -13.71 1.44 1.39
CA ARG A 373 -13.98 2.51 2.36
C ARG A 373 -14.92 2.10 3.49
N THR A 374 -15.62 1.00 3.34
CA THR A 374 -16.49 0.43 4.39
C THR A 374 -15.74 -0.59 5.20
N TYR A 375 -15.17 -1.62 4.57
CA TYR A 375 -14.66 -2.79 5.29
C TYR A 375 -13.30 -2.55 5.96
N ILE A 376 -12.39 -1.78 5.33
CA ILE A 376 -11.10 -1.49 5.96
C ILE A 376 -11.28 -0.68 7.26
N PRO A 377 -12.03 0.45 7.28
CA PRO A 377 -12.29 1.15 8.53
C PRO A 377 -13.12 0.34 9.54
N ALA A 378 -14.13 -0.41 9.08
CA ALA A 378 -14.98 -1.22 9.96
C ALA A 378 -14.17 -2.29 10.70
N PHE A 379 -13.23 -2.93 10.02
CA PHE A 379 -12.33 -3.91 10.63
C PHE A 379 -11.48 -3.27 11.74
N PHE A 380 -10.83 -2.15 11.46
CA PHE A 380 -10.03 -1.48 12.47
C PHE A 380 -10.89 -0.83 13.57
N ASP A 381 -12.07 -0.33 13.26
CA ASP A 381 -13.01 0.16 14.29
C ASP A 381 -13.42 -0.96 15.25
N GLN A 382 -13.70 -2.16 14.75
CA GLN A 382 -14.04 -3.31 15.58
C GLN A 382 -12.88 -3.77 16.47
N HIS A 383 -11.69 -3.92 15.90
CA HIS A 383 -10.58 -4.58 16.59
C HIS A 383 -9.61 -3.62 17.30
N LEU A 384 -9.57 -2.34 16.93
CA LEU A 384 -8.73 -1.34 17.61
C LEU A 384 -9.53 -0.35 18.46
N ARG A 385 -10.84 -0.20 18.21
CA ARG A 385 -11.71 0.75 18.93
C ARG A 385 -12.88 0.10 19.62
N HIS A 386 -13.04 -1.21 19.48
CA HIS A 386 -14.15 -1.99 20.05
C HIS A 386 -15.53 -1.49 19.61
N ARG A 387 -15.64 -1.07 18.35
CA ARG A 387 -16.89 -0.65 17.71
C ARG A 387 -17.35 -1.75 16.76
N PRO A 388 -18.36 -2.56 17.12
CA PRO A 388 -18.77 -3.71 16.32
C PRO A 388 -19.31 -3.28 14.96
N HIS A 389 -19.12 -4.12 13.97
CA HIS A 389 -19.70 -4.00 12.62
C HIS A 389 -20.50 -5.24 12.29
N ASP A 390 -21.59 -5.07 11.53
CA ASP A 390 -22.36 -6.19 10.99
C ASP A 390 -21.67 -6.76 9.74
N TRP A 391 -21.13 -7.96 9.87
CA TRP A 391 -20.44 -8.70 8.80
C TRP A 391 -21.34 -9.74 8.11
N ASN A 392 -22.65 -9.68 8.29
CA ASN A 392 -23.56 -10.68 7.73
C ASN A 392 -23.98 -10.36 6.29
N HIS A 393 -23.85 -9.12 5.85
CA HIS A 393 -24.31 -8.67 4.56
C HIS A 393 -23.18 -8.10 3.72
N ALA A 394 -22.92 -8.72 2.56
CA ALA A 394 -21.93 -8.22 1.62
C ALA A 394 -22.47 -7.02 0.83
N LEU A 395 -21.60 -6.03 0.59
CA LEU A 395 -21.89 -4.92 -0.30
C LEU A 395 -21.86 -5.40 -1.76
N PRO A 396 -22.50 -4.64 -2.70
CA PRO A 396 -22.38 -4.92 -4.12
C PRO A 396 -20.90 -5.07 -4.55
N GLU A 397 -20.64 -5.93 -5.53
CA GLU A 397 -19.31 -6.35 -6.02
C GLU A 397 -18.45 -7.11 -4.99
N THR A 398 -18.99 -7.48 -3.85
CA THR A 398 -18.27 -8.27 -2.84
C THR A 398 -19.03 -9.53 -2.42
N LYS A 399 -18.30 -10.54 -1.96
CA LYS A 399 -18.85 -11.78 -1.43
C LYS A 399 -18.03 -12.22 -0.23
N PHE A 400 -18.66 -12.46 0.92
CA PHE A 400 -18.01 -13.19 2.01
C PHE A 400 -17.91 -14.67 1.66
N ILE A 401 -16.73 -15.23 1.89
CA ILE A 401 -16.43 -16.63 1.70
C ILE A 401 -16.66 -17.34 3.03
N ALA A 402 -17.45 -18.44 2.99
CA ALA A 402 -17.84 -19.20 4.19
C ALA A 402 -16.81 -20.28 4.54
#